data_1a0be147bba68e619a039dae375974a3
#
_entry.id   1a0be147bba68e619a039dae375974a3
#
_cell.length_a   1.000
_cell.length_b   1.000
_cell.length_c   1.000
_cell.angle_alpha   90.00
_cell.angle_beta   90.00
_cell.angle_gamma   90.00
#
_symmetry.space_group_name_H-M   'P 1'
#
loop_
_entity.id
_entity.type
_entity.pdbx_description
1 polymer ?
#
loop_
_entity_poly.entity_id
_entity_poly.type
_entity_poly.pdbx_seq_one_letter_code
_entity_poly.pdbx_strand_id
1 'polypeptide(L)'
;MVILESRRQEIVELVNREGEINFSSLKKHFPDVSDVTLRKDLKYLDSTMQIVRIHGGAKSLPTAIGAVDNFYTRSTKQIEEKKVIAEKAVELLRPNIALFVGAGSTCAELCKVLPDIHLQVFTDGLATALELSKLPNVEVTILGGEVNTNDVRSSGPKVFDELNHLHFDFAFLGTDGYRTDYGFVCCSAHSAALFQTLAHRSDKLVVLMDHSKVNAARAARNIAANQVDIVVSDGKLDAFVLKALSQAGVTVL
;
A
#
# COMPACT_ATOMS: atom_id res chain seq x y z
N MET A 1 9.64 36.45 14.62
CA MET A 1 8.65 36.01 13.59
C MET A 1 9.16 34.83 12.78
N VAL A 2 10.36 34.87 12.21
CA VAL A 2 10.94 33.78 11.39
C VAL A 2 11.00 32.41 12.10
N ILE A 3 11.40 32.34 13.37
CA ILE A 3 11.51 31.09 14.14
C ILE A 3 10.13 30.43 14.37
N LEU A 4 9.07 31.21 14.52
CA LEU A 4 7.71 30.72 14.73
C LEU A 4 7.13 30.09 13.44
N GLU A 5 7.33 30.74 12.30
CA GLU A 5 6.87 30.24 11.02
C GLU A 5 7.64 28.99 10.59
N SER A 6 8.96 28.97 10.77
CA SER A 6 9.80 27.80 10.51
C SER A 6 9.37 26.57 11.31
N ARG A 7 9.10 26.73 12.63
CA ARG A 7 8.62 25.63 13.47
C ARG A 7 7.25 25.12 13.03
N ARG A 8 6.32 26.00 12.68
CA ARG A 8 4.98 25.60 12.20
C ARG A 8 5.05 24.86 10.87
N GLN A 9 5.93 25.31 9.98
CA GLN A 9 6.17 24.62 8.72
C GLN A 9 6.73 23.22 8.96
N GLU A 10 7.69 23.08 9.87
CA GLU A 10 8.26 21.79 10.24
C GLU A 10 7.21 20.84 10.89
N ILE A 11 6.28 21.38 11.70
CA ILE A 11 5.14 20.61 12.23
C ILE A 11 4.25 20.11 11.08
N VAL A 12 3.92 20.96 10.11
CA VAL A 12 3.10 20.56 8.95
C VAL A 12 3.78 19.47 8.13
N GLU A 13 5.08 19.62 7.85
CA GLU A 13 5.86 18.62 7.12
C GLU A 13 5.92 17.29 7.85
N LEU A 14 6.13 17.33 9.18
CA LEU A 14 6.12 16.13 10.02
C LEU A 14 4.75 15.44 10.02
N VAL A 15 3.66 16.22 10.21
CA VAL A 15 2.29 15.68 10.20
C VAL A 15 1.93 15.12 8.82
N ASN A 16 2.35 15.78 7.74
CA ASN A 16 2.09 15.29 6.38
C ASN A 16 2.89 14.01 6.06
N ARG A 17 4.12 13.92 6.53
CA ARG A 17 4.98 12.73 6.37
C ARG A 17 4.41 11.52 7.13
N GLU A 18 4.03 11.71 8.38
CA GLU A 18 3.51 10.64 9.24
C GLU A 18 2.02 10.32 8.99
N GLY A 19 1.28 11.23 8.33
CA GLY A 19 -0.17 11.16 8.15
C GLY A 19 -0.97 11.46 9.41
N GLU A 20 -0.57 10.88 10.54
CA GLU A 20 -1.10 11.13 11.89
C GLU A 20 0.04 11.12 12.90
N ILE A 21 0.04 12.05 13.85
CA ILE A 21 1.02 12.10 14.93
C ILE A 21 0.32 12.35 16.28
N ASN A 22 0.69 11.58 17.30
CA ASN A 22 0.26 11.86 18.67
C ASN A 22 1.11 12.96 19.31
N PHE A 23 0.56 13.61 20.34
CA PHE A 23 1.22 14.73 21.00
C PHE A 23 2.56 14.34 21.64
N SER A 24 2.68 13.13 22.17
CA SER A 24 3.91 12.63 22.78
C SER A 24 5.05 12.48 21.76
N SER A 25 4.74 11.97 20.56
CA SER A 25 5.69 11.88 19.45
C SER A 25 6.07 13.26 18.93
N LEU A 26 5.10 14.18 18.79
CA LEU A 26 5.38 15.56 18.42
C LEU A 26 6.31 16.24 19.44
N LYS A 27 6.08 16.05 20.73
CA LYS A 27 6.93 16.60 21.80
C LYS A 27 8.37 16.07 21.75
N LYS A 28 8.57 14.80 21.35
CA LYS A 28 9.91 14.24 21.17
C LYS A 28 10.69 14.91 20.04
N HIS A 29 10.01 15.34 18.95
CA HIS A 29 10.64 16.08 17.85
C HIS A 29 10.97 17.53 18.24
N PHE A 30 10.23 18.10 19.15
CA PHE A 30 10.41 19.48 19.63
C PHE A 30 10.67 19.53 21.17
N PRO A 31 11.78 18.94 21.65
CA PRO A 31 12.03 18.81 23.10
C PRO A 31 12.11 20.14 23.83
N ASP A 32 12.61 21.18 23.17
CA ASP A 32 12.83 22.52 23.75
C ASP A 32 11.59 23.42 23.68
N VAL A 33 10.50 22.98 23.03
CA VAL A 33 9.25 23.76 22.90
C VAL A 33 8.26 23.32 23.98
N SER A 34 7.71 24.28 24.74
CA SER A 34 6.73 23.95 25.79
C SER A 34 5.45 23.32 25.21
N ASP A 35 4.79 22.45 26.00
CA ASP A 35 3.52 21.82 25.63
C ASP A 35 2.45 22.85 25.27
N VAL A 36 2.41 23.96 26.02
CA VAL A 36 1.47 25.07 25.77
C VAL A 36 1.72 25.69 24.41
N THR A 37 2.98 25.85 24.03
CA THR A 37 3.37 26.42 22.73
C THR A 37 3.01 25.48 21.59
N LEU A 38 3.33 24.17 21.70
CA LEU A 38 2.96 23.17 20.69
C LEU A 38 1.44 23.07 20.51
N ARG A 39 0.67 23.12 21.61
CA ARG A 39 -0.80 23.13 21.53
C ARG A 39 -1.35 24.37 20.84
N LYS A 40 -0.72 25.55 21.05
CA LYS A 40 -1.08 26.79 20.35
C LYS A 40 -0.73 26.70 18.86
N ASP A 41 0.42 26.14 18.50
CA ASP A 41 0.80 25.95 17.11
C ASP A 41 -0.15 24.98 16.40
N LEU A 42 -0.46 23.83 17.01
CA LEU A 42 -1.45 22.90 16.44
C LEU A 42 -2.83 23.57 16.28
N LYS A 43 -3.26 24.41 17.25
CA LYS A 43 -4.54 25.14 17.14
C LYS A 43 -4.52 26.15 15.98
N TYR A 44 -3.41 26.84 15.78
CA TYR A 44 -3.23 27.78 14.68
C TYR A 44 -3.25 27.06 13.32
N LEU A 45 -2.48 25.97 13.19
CA LEU A 45 -2.39 25.20 11.95
C LEU A 45 -3.73 24.53 11.57
N ASP A 46 -4.51 24.10 12.55
CA ASP A 46 -5.88 23.61 12.37
C ASP A 46 -6.81 24.74 11.89
N SER A 47 -6.76 25.91 12.54
CA SER A 47 -7.59 27.08 12.16
C SER A 47 -7.24 27.64 10.78
N THR A 48 -6.03 27.40 10.29
CA THR A 48 -5.56 27.78 8.95
C THR A 48 -5.64 26.64 7.93
N MET A 49 -6.33 25.53 8.27
CA MET A 49 -6.55 24.37 7.40
C MET A 49 -5.25 23.76 6.85
N GLN A 50 -4.19 23.75 7.64
CA GLN A 50 -2.91 23.11 7.26
C GLN A 50 -2.80 21.68 7.81
N ILE A 51 -3.47 21.41 8.93
CA ILE A 51 -3.63 20.10 9.56
C ILE A 51 -5.04 19.99 10.14
N VAL A 52 -5.41 18.81 10.65
CA VAL A 52 -6.61 18.59 11.44
C VAL A 52 -6.24 18.13 12.84
N ARG A 53 -6.66 18.87 13.87
CA ARG A 53 -6.45 18.43 15.25
C ARG A 53 -7.41 17.30 15.61
N ILE A 54 -6.85 16.29 16.28
CA ILE A 54 -7.61 15.17 16.87
C ILE A 54 -7.37 15.10 18.38
N HIS A 55 -8.12 14.24 19.06
CA HIS A 55 -7.87 13.99 20.48
C HIS A 55 -6.48 13.40 20.68
N GLY A 56 -5.60 14.13 21.35
CA GLY A 56 -4.23 13.71 21.64
C GLY A 56 -3.21 13.87 20.51
N GLY A 57 -3.52 14.60 19.41
CA GLY A 57 -2.56 14.77 18.31
C GLY A 57 -3.06 15.60 17.14
N ALA A 58 -2.53 15.30 15.96
CA ALA A 58 -2.93 15.93 14.71
C ALA A 58 -2.85 14.93 13.54
N LYS A 59 -3.68 15.17 12.52
CA LYS A 59 -3.68 14.46 11.23
C LYS A 59 -3.39 15.43 10.09
N SER A 60 -2.78 14.94 9.03
CA SER A 60 -2.72 15.66 7.77
C SER A 60 -4.13 15.81 7.18
N LEU A 61 -4.35 16.88 6.41
CA LEU A 61 -5.64 17.08 5.72
C LEU A 61 -6.04 15.89 4.88
N PRO A 62 -5.15 15.33 4.00
CA PRO A 62 -5.48 14.13 3.24
C PRO A 62 -5.94 12.96 4.11
N THR A 63 -5.25 12.69 5.21
CA THR A 63 -5.61 11.59 6.13
C THR A 63 -6.94 11.86 6.84
N ALA A 64 -7.20 13.10 7.25
CA ALA A 64 -8.42 13.48 7.96
C ALA A 64 -9.68 13.39 7.08
N ILE A 65 -9.57 13.70 5.78
CA ILE A 65 -10.68 13.59 4.83
C ILE A 65 -10.78 12.19 4.20
N GLY A 66 -9.99 11.22 4.70
CA GLY A 66 -9.97 9.86 4.17
C GLY A 66 -9.26 9.75 2.81
N ALA A 67 -8.48 10.77 2.42
CA ALA A 67 -7.63 10.67 1.25
C ALA A 67 -6.54 9.61 1.51
N VAL A 68 -6.32 8.79 0.51
CA VAL A 68 -5.32 7.72 0.56
C VAL A 68 -3.94 8.34 0.52
N ASP A 69 -3.05 7.82 1.35
CA ASP A 69 -1.62 8.10 1.20
C ASP A 69 -1.19 7.82 -0.25
N ASN A 70 -0.46 8.72 -0.86
CA ASN A 70 0.13 8.48 -2.17
C ASN A 70 1.21 7.39 -2.08
N PHE A 71 1.68 6.90 -3.23
CA PHE A 71 2.70 5.87 -3.32
C PHE A 71 3.95 6.20 -2.49
N TYR A 72 4.45 7.43 -2.58
CA TYR A 72 5.68 7.86 -1.89
C TYR A 72 5.52 7.81 -0.37
N THR A 73 4.41 8.31 0.16
CA THR A 73 4.10 8.22 1.60
C THR A 73 3.96 6.77 2.05
N ARG A 74 3.27 5.92 1.26
CA ARG A 74 3.18 4.49 1.58
C ARG A 74 4.53 3.80 1.55
N SER A 75 5.45 4.21 0.68
CA SER A 75 6.79 3.61 0.55
C SER A 75 7.67 3.85 1.79
N THR A 76 7.40 4.89 2.58
CA THR A 76 8.14 5.18 3.81
C THR A 76 7.53 4.56 5.07
N LYS A 77 6.32 3.96 4.97
CA LYS A 77 5.61 3.33 6.09
C LYS A 77 5.79 1.81 6.07
N GLN A 78 5.88 1.19 7.26
CA GLN A 78 5.93 -0.27 7.45
C GLN A 78 7.01 -0.94 6.55
N ILE A 79 8.21 -0.36 6.51
CA ILE A 79 9.28 -0.82 5.61
C ILE A 79 9.74 -2.22 5.99
N GLU A 80 9.96 -2.49 7.26
CA GLU A 80 10.44 -3.79 7.74
C GLU A 80 9.38 -4.88 7.53
N GLU A 81 8.10 -4.57 7.76
CA GLU A 81 6.99 -5.47 7.49
C GLU A 81 6.92 -5.85 6.00
N LYS A 82 7.11 -4.88 5.12
CA LYS A 82 7.09 -5.13 3.66
C LYS A 82 8.28 -5.96 3.20
N LYS A 83 9.45 -5.81 3.81
CA LYS A 83 10.61 -6.68 3.54
C LYS A 83 10.32 -8.13 3.91
N VAL A 84 9.77 -8.37 5.12
CA VAL A 84 9.37 -9.71 5.55
C VAL A 84 8.35 -10.32 4.59
N ILE A 85 7.34 -9.55 4.17
CA ILE A 85 6.35 -9.99 3.18
C ILE A 85 7.03 -10.33 1.85
N ALA A 86 7.91 -9.48 1.37
CA ALA A 86 8.62 -9.68 0.11
C ALA A 86 9.50 -10.95 0.13
N GLU A 87 10.26 -11.18 1.20
CA GLU A 87 11.09 -12.37 1.41
C GLU A 87 10.27 -13.67 1.40
N LYS A 88 9.11 -13.67 2.05
CA LYS A 88 8.20 -14.83 2.00
C LYS A 88 7.56 -15.02 0.63
N ALA A 89 7.19 -13.93 -0.05
CA ALA A 89 6.51 -14.01 -1.34
C ALA A 89 7.41 -14.58 -2.44
N VAL A 90 8.71 -14.34 -2.41
CA VAL A 90 9.65 -14.90 -3.39
C VAL A 90 9.80 -16.43 -3.28
N GLU A 91 9.48 -17.03 -2.14
CA GLU A 91 9.50 -18.48 -1.96
C GLU A 91 8.45 -19.22 -2.82
N LEU A 92 7.43 -18.49 -3.29
CA LEU A 92 6.41 -19.00 -4.21
C LEU A 92 6.92 -19.12 -5.66
N LEU A 93 8.04 -18.47 -5.99
CA LEU A 93 8.50 -18.32 -7.36
C LEU A 93 9.34 -19.50 -7.83
N ARG A 94 9.21 -19.79 -9.12
CA ARG A 94 10.01 -20.77 -9.83
C ARG A 94 10.35 -20.23 -11.24
N PRO A 95 11.39 -20.69 -11.90
CA PRO A 95 11.70 -20.27 -13.27
C PRO A 95 10.58 -20.60 -14.27
N ASN A 96 10.51 -19.82 -15.34
CA ASN A 96 9.63 -20.03 -16.49
C ASN A 96 8.13 -19.93 -16.16
N ILE A 97 7.75 -18.98 -15.31
CA ILE A 97 6.35 -18.65 -15.01
C ILE A 97 6.03 -17.22 -15.43
N ALA A 98 4.73 -17.01 -15.70
CA ALA A 98 4.17 -15.70 -15.97
C ALA A 98 3.57 -15.10 -14.70
N LEU A 99 3.96 -13.88 -14.37
CA LEU A 99 3.52 -13.17 -13.18
C LEU A 99 2.80 -11.87 -13.55
N PHE A 100 1.77 -11.53 -12.79
CA PHE A 100 1.36 -10.15 -12.65
C PHE A 100 1.82 -9.60 -11.28
N VAL A 101 2.52 -8.48 -11.28
CA VAL A 101 2.89 -7.78 -10.05
C VAL A 101 2.31 -6.38 -10.10
N GLY A 102 1.33 -6.11 -9.26
CA GLY A 102 0.60 -4.85 -9.26
C GLY A 102 1.42 -3.65 -8.80
N ALA A 103 0.86 -2.47 -9.02
CA ALA A 103 1.37 -1.25 -8.42
C ALA A 103 1.20 -1.27 -6.90
N GLY A 104 2.05 -0.51 -6.22
CA GLY A 104 2.00 -0.32 -4.77
C GLY A 104 3.34 -0.54 -4.08
N SER A 105 3.50 0.06 -2.91
CA SER A 105 4.79 0.06 -2.22
C SER A 105 5.23 -1.33 -1.75
N THR A 106 4.31 -2.23 -1.40
CA THR A 106 4.64 -3.61 -1.01
C THR A 106 5.06 -4.45 -2.24
N CYS A 107 4.38 -4.27 -3.37
CA CYS A 107 4.77 -4.90 -4.63
C CYS A 107 6.14 -4.40 -5.13
N ALA A 108 6.44 -3.12 -4.94
CA ALA A 108 7.76 -2.57 -5.27
C ALA A 108 8.86 -3.16 -4.36
N GLU A 109 8.58 -3.40 -3.06
CA GLU A 109 9.53 -4.11 -2.17
C GLU A 109 9.74 -5.57 -2.62
N LEU A 110 8.69 -6.28 -3.03
CA LEU A 110 8.82 -7.62 -3.60
C LEU A 110 9.79 -7.62 -4.79
N CYS A 111 9.67 -6.64 -5.70
CA CYS A 111 10.53 -6.58 -6.87
C CYS A 111 12.01 -6.34 -6.56
N LYS A 112 12.35 -5.71 -5.44
CA LYS A 112 13.75 -5.52 -5.01
C LYS A 112 14.47 -6.80 -4.60
N VAL A 113 13.71 -7.82 -4.18
CA VAL A 113 14.25 -9.10 -3.70
C VAL A 113 13.94 -10.27 -4.63
N LEU A 114 13.35 -10.00 -5.80
CA LEU A 114 13.11 -11.02 -6.80
C LEU A 114 14.43 -11.69 -7.23
N PRO A 115 14.47 -13.02 -7.29
CA PRO A 115 15.65 -13.72 -7.80
C PRO A 115 15.83 -13.44 -9.30
N ASP A 116 17.07 -13.35 -9.74
CA ASP A 116 17.40 -13.18 -11.15
C ASP A 116 17.30 -14.52 -11.90
N ILE A 117 16.07 -14.98 -12.09
CA ILE A 117 15.69 -16.19 -12.82
C ILE A 117 14.80 -15.81 -13.99
N HIS A 118 14.65 -16.67 -14.97
CA HIS A 118 13.79 -16.40 -16.12
C HIS A 118 12.32 -16.33 -15.70
N LEU A 119 11.76 -15.11 -15.75
CA LEU A 119 10.35 -14.79 -15.45
C LEU A 119 9.77 -13.86 -16.51
N GLN A 120 8.51 -14.04 -16.84
CA GLN A 120 7.73 -13.07 -17.59
C GLN A 120 6.87 -12.28 -16.59
N VAL A 121 7.14 -11.00 -16.40
CA VAL A 121 6.44 -10.17 -15.43
C VAL A 121 5.69 -9.03 -16.10
N PHE A 122 4.39 -9.02 -15.89
CA PHE A 122 3.49 -7.96 -16.32
C PHE A 122 3.14 -7.08 -15.12
N THR A 123 3.06 -5.78 -15.35
CA THR A 123 2.75 -4.84 -14.27
C THR A 123 2.02 -3.61 -14.79
N ASP A 124 1.19 -3.03 -13.95
CA ASP A 124 0.65 -1.69 -14.14
C ASP A 124 1.40 -0.62 -13.31
N GLY A 125 2.37 -1.04 -12.47
CA GLY A 125 3.14 -0.18 -11.59
C GLY A 125 4.42 0.37 -12.24
N LEU A 126 4.57 1.69 -12.34
CA LEU A 126 5.79 2.28 -12.88
C LEU A 126 7.00 2.04 -11.97
N ALA A 127 6.82 2.15 -10.65
CA ALA A 127 7.88 1.86 -9.69
C ALA A 127 8.27 0.37 -9.72
N THR A 128 7.29 -0.53 -9.85
CA THR A 128 7.46 -1.97 -10.02
C THR A 128 8.28 -2.26 -11.29
N ALA A 129 7.87 -1.70 -12.43
CA ALA A 129 8.59 -1.86 -13.70
C ALA A 129 10.05 -1.37 -13.61
N LEU A 130 10.28 -0.25 -12.93
CA LEU A 130 11.63 0.30 -12.75
C LEU A 130 12.53 -0.63 -11.91
N GLU A 131 12.01 -1.24 -10.84
CA GLU A 131 12.77 -2.21 -10.06
C GLU A 131 13.08 -3.47 -10.88
N LEU A 132 12.07 -4.01 -11.57
CA LEU A 132 12.21 -5.22 -12.40
C LEU A 132 13.19 -5.02 -13.55
N SER A 133 13.27 -3.83 -14.16
CA SER A 133 14.18 -3.55 -15.28
C SER A 133 15.67 -3.67 -14.93
N LYS A 134 16.02 -3.83 -13.66
CA LYS A 134 17.39 -4.07 -13.18
C LYS A 134 17.80 -5.54 -13.27
N LEU A 135 16.87 -6.45 -13.51
CA LEU A 135 17.07 -7.90 -13.53
C LEU A 135 17.18 -8.38 -14.98
N PRO A 136 18.36 -8.83 -15.43
CA PRO A 136 18.60 -9.14 -16.86
C PRO A 136 17.84 -10.38 -17.36
N ASN A 137 17.46 -11.32 -16.47
CA ASN A 137 16.73 -12.53 -16.83
C ASN A 137 15.20 -12.40 -16.65
N VAL A 138 14.69 -11.20 -16.35
CA VAL A 138 13.26 -10.93 -16.18
C VAL A 138 12.76 -10.15 -17.40
N GLU A 139 11.81 -10.74 -18.13
CA GLU A 139 11.10 -10.06 -19.21
C GLU A 139 9.97 -9.20 -18.62
N VAL A 140 10.09 -7.88 -18.71
CA VAL A 140 9.15 -6.94 -18.09
C VAL A 140 8.25 -6.31 -19.14
N THR A 141 6.95 -6.46 -18.96
CA THR A 141 5.93 -5.77 -19.75
C THR A 141 5.13 -4.83 -18.84
N ILE A 142 5.17 -3.53 -19.12
CA ILE A 142 4.27 -2.57 -18.45
C ILE A 142 2.99 -2.42 -19.26
N LEU A 143 1.85 -2.63 -18.62
CA LEU A 143 0.55 -2.42 -19.25
C LEU A 143 0.33 -0.93 -19.53
N GLY A 144 -0.07 -0.60 -20.75
CA GLY A 144 -0.26 0.77 -21.20
C GLY A 144 -1.49 1.45 -20.57
N GLY A 145 -1.53 2.77 -20.65
CA GLY A 145 -2.69 3.54 -20.14
C GLY A 145 -2.31 4.95 -19.72
N GLU A 146 -3.23 5.62 -19.03
CA GLU A 146 -3.01 6.92 -18.43
C GLU A 146 -2.23 6.77 -17.11
N VAL A 147 -1.34 7.70 -16.80
CA VAL A 147 -0.57 7.65 -15.57
C VAL A 147 -1.37 8.26 -14.41
N ASN A 148 -1.69 7.44 -13.41
CA ASN A 148 -2.14 7.91 -12.11
C ASN A 148 -0.92 8.24 -11.24
N THR A 149 -0.69 9.53 -11.00
CA THR A 149 0.48 10.03 -10.28
C THR A 149 0.43 9.75 -8.77
N ASN A 150 -0.76 9.58 -8.18
CA ASN A 150 -0.89 9.25 -6.75
C ASN A 150 -0.42 7.83 -6.45
N ASP A 151 -0.76 6.88 -7.32
CA ASP A 151 -0.43 5.46 -7.17
C ASP A 151 0.82 5.05 -7.97
N VAL A 152 1.35 5.98 -8.79
CA VAL A 152 2.51 5.75 -9.68
C VAL A 152 2.28 4.51 -10.55
N ARG A 153 1.13 4.50 -11.25
CA ARG A 153 0.67 3.36 -12.06
C ARG A 153 0.00 3.79 -13.36
N SER A 154 -0.05 2.89 -14.31
CA SER A 154 -0.93 3.01 -15.47
C SER A 154 -2.38 2.66 -15.07
N SER A 155 -3.33 3.30 -15.72
CA SER A 155 -4.75 3.15 -15.43
C SER A 155 -5.60 3.37 -16.68
N GLY A 156 -6.90 3.13 -16.56
CA GLY A 156 -7.85 3.30 -17.64
C GLY A 156 -8.20 2.02 -18.39
N PRO A 157 -9.10 2.09 -19.40
CA PRO A 157 -9.62 0.91 -20.10
C PRO A 157 -8.54 0.07 -20.78
N LYS A 158 -7.50 0.69 -21.29
CA LYS A 158 -6.41 0.02 -22.01
C LYS A 158 -5.70 -1.06 -21.18
N VAL A 159 -5.54 -0.83 -19.86
CA VAL A 159 -5.00 -1.84 -18.94
C VAL A 159 -5.84 -3.11 -18.96
N PHE A 160 -7.16 -2.97 -18.92
CA PHE A 160 -8.08 -4.12 -18.92
C PHE A 160 -8.17 -4.80 -20.28
N ASP A 161 -8.11 -4.03 -21.37
CA ASP A 161 -8.08 -4.58 -22.72
C ASP A 161 -6.85 -5.50 -22.90
N GLU A 162 -5.67 -5.09 -22.42
CA GLU A 162 -4.47 -5.91 -22.44
C GLU A 162 -4.60 -7.14 -21.53
N LEU A 163 -5.08 -6.97 -20.29
CA LEU A 163 -5.27 -8.07 -19.33
C LEU A 163 -6.24 -9.15 -19.83
N ASN A 164 -7.22 -8.81 -20.66
CA ASN A 164 -8.17 -9.77 -21.21
C ASN A 164 -7.53 -10.84 -22.10
N HIS A 165 -6.32 -10.60 -22.59
CA HIS A 165 -5.58 -11.51 -23.46
C HIS A 165 -4.46 -12.27 -22.72
N LEU A 166 -4.31 -12.08 -21.41
CA LEU A 166 -3.24 -12.64 -20.60
C LEU A 166 -3.78 -13.62 -19.56
N HIS A 167 -2.93 -14.54 -19.12
CA HIS A 167 -3.16 -15.41 -17.97
C HIS A 167 -1.83 -15.61 -17.23
N PHE A 168 -1.89 -15.72 -15.91
CA PHE A 168 -0.71 -15.71 -15.04
C PHE A 168 -0.68 -16.94 -14.12
N ASP A 169 0.49 -17.48 -13.84
CA ASP A 169 0.65 -18.47 -12.77
C ASP A 169 0.34 -17.84 -11.40
N PHE A 170 0.84 -16.61 -11.18
CA PHE A 170 0.53 -15.83 -9.97
C PHE A 170 0.23 -14.37 -10.29
N ALA A 171 -0.75 -13.80 -9.58
CA ALA A 171 -0.95 -12.36 -9.53
C ALA A 171 -0.70 -11.84 -8.11
N PHE A 172 0.31 -11.01 -7.93
CA PHE A 172 0.67 -10.39 -6.66
C PHE A 172 0.09 -8.98 -6.58
N LEU A 173 -0.76 -8.73 -5.59
CA LEU A 173 -1.40 -7.44 -5.37
C LEU A 173 -1.24 -6.98 -3.92
N GLY A 174 -0.99 -5.70 -3.74
CA GLY A 174 -1.16 -5.04 -2.43
C GLY A 174 -2.63 -4.73 -2.16
N THR A 175 -2.99 -4.49 -0.91
CA THR A 175 -4.33 -4.04 -0.52
C THR A 175 -4.25 -2.78 0.32
N ASP A 176 -5.31 -1.95 0.27
CA ASP A 176 -5.45 -0.79 1.14
C ASP A 176 -6.09 -1.16 2.50
N GLY A 177 -6.68 -2.35 2.59
CA GLY A 177 -7.23 -2.86 3.83
C GLY A 177 -7.88 -4.22 3.71
N TYR A 178 -8.15 -4.82 4.88
CA TYR A 178 -8.90 -6.06 5.04
C TYR A 178 -9.94 -5.93 6.16
N ARG A 179 -11.11 -6.48 5.93
CA ARG A 179 -12.19 -6.59 6.94
C ARG A 179 -12.76 -7.99 6.93
N THR A 180 -12.96 -8.54 8.11
CA THR A 180 -13.46 -9.91 8.28
C THR A 180 -14.90 -10.10 7.80
N ASP A 181 -15.70 -9.02 7.75
CA ASP A 181 -17.10 -9.04 7.34
C ASP A 181 -17.33 -8.99 5.82
N TYR A 182 -16.34 -8.49 5.03
CA TYR A 182 -16.49 -8.43 3.58
C TYR A 182 -15.21 -8.55 2.73
N GLY A 183 -14.07 -8.90 3.32
CA GLY A 183 -12.84 -9.20 2.60
C GLY A 183 -11.93 -7.99 2.36
N PHE A 184 -11.22 -7.97 1.23
CA PHE A 184 -10.24 -6.96 0.90
C PHE A 184 -10.89 -5.70 0.33
N VAL A 185 -10.31 -4.54 0.64
CA VAL A 185 -10.83 -3.23 0.28
C VAL A 185 -9.77 -2.36 -0.35
N CYS A 186 -10.19 -1.43 -1.19
CA CYS A 186 -9.31 -0.45 -1.83
C CYS A 186 -9.94 0.93 -1.88
N CYS A 187 -9.17 1.87 -2.37
CA CYS A 187 -9.53 3.27 -2.44
C CYS A 187 -10.09 3.69 -3.81
N SER A 188 -9.97 2.85 -4.83
CA SER A 188 -10.42 3.20 -6.17
C SER A 188 -11.20 2.08 -6.87
N ALA A 189 -12.14 2.47 -7.73
CA ALA A 189 -12.87 1.55 -8.59
C ALA A 189 -11.94 0.82 -9.57
N HIS A 190 -10.87 1.47 -10.04
CA HIS A 190 -9.86 0.85 -10.89
C HIS A 190 -9.18 -0.33 -10.16
N SER A 191 -8.72 -0.12 -8.92
CA SER A 191 -8.10 -1.20 -8.13
C SER A 191 -9.09 -2.34 -7.86
N ALA A 192 -10.36 -2.02 -7.59
CA ALA A 192 -11.38 -3.05 -7.40
C ALA A 192 -11.58 -3.88 -8.68
N ALA A 193 -11.68 -3.24 -9.84
CA ALA A 193 -11.81 -3.93 -11.14
C ALA A 193 -10.57 -4.78 -11.45
N LEU A 194 -9.35 -4.27 -11.13
CA LEU A 194 -8.10 -5.00 -11.33
C LEU A 194 -8.08 -6.31 -10.52
N PHE A 195 -8.44 -6.25 -9.23
CA PHE A 195 -8.54 -7.44 -8.40
C PHE A 195 -9.52 -8.47 -8.98
N GLN A 196 -10.71 -8.02 -9.40
CA GLN A 196 -11.72 -8.90 -10.01
C GLN A 196 -11.22 -9.54 -11.31
N THR A 197 -10.56 -8.76 -12.16
CA THR A 197 -10.00 -9.26 -13.42
C THR A 197 -8.93 -10.31 -13.15
N LEU A 198 -7.97 -10.02 -12.26
CA LEU A 198 -6.86 -10.93 -11.98
C LEU A 198 -7.28 -12.19 -11.23
N ALA A 199 -8.35 -12.15 -10.42
CA ALA A 199 -8.93 -13.36 -9.83
C ALA A 199 -9.43 -14.37 -10.89
N HIS A 200 -9.75 -13.91 -12.10
CA HIS A 200 -10.14 -14.76 -13.23
C HIS A 200 -9.01 -15.02 -14.24
N ARG A 201 -7.90 -14.29 -14.12
CA ARG A 201 -6.78 -14.31 -15.06
C ARG A 201 -5.49 -14.85 -14.44
N SER A 202 -5.55 -15.42 -13.25
CA SER A 202 -4.41 -16.08 -12.62
C SER A 202 -4.81 -17.41 -11.99
N ASP A 203 -3.86 -18.35 -11.98
CA ASP A 203 -4.04 -19.63 -11.28
C ASP A 203 -4.06 -19.41 -9.76
N LYS A 204 -3.27 -18.43 -9.28
CA LYS A 204 -3.20 -18.03 -7.88
C LYS A 204 -3.22 -16.52 -7.72
N LEU A 205 -4.21 -16.02 -7.02
CA LEU A 205 -4.26 -14.63 -6.57
C LEU A 205 -3.62 -14.51 -5.19
N VAL A 206 -2.53 -13.74 -5.10
CA VAL A 206 -1.74 -13.52 -3.90
C VAL A 206 -1.91 -12.09 -3.42
N VAL A 207 -2.33 -11.89 -2.18
CA VAL A 207 -2.43 -10.57 -1.56
C VAL A 207 -1.27 -10.36 -0.58
N LEU A 208 -0.53 -9.28 -0.78
CA LEU A 208 0.56 -8.84 0.09
C LEU A 208 0.00 -7.83 1.10
N MET A 209 0.00 -8.16 2.40
CA MET A 209 -0.69 -7.38 3.42
C MET A 209 0.06 -7.38 4.75
N ASP A 210 0.47 -6.21 5.22
CA ASP A 210 0.94 -6.05 6.59
C ASP A 210 -0.24 -5.92 7.59
N HIS A 211 0.03 -6.16 8.88
CA HIS A 211 -0.98 -6.14 9.94
C HIS A 211 -1.72 -4.81 10.08
N SER A 212 -1.12 -3.68 9.68
CA SER A 212 -1.75 -2.35 9.78
C SER A 212 -2.95 -2.16 8.85
N LYS A 213 -3.14 -3.07 7.88
CA LYS A 213 -4.25 -3.05 6.91
C LYS A 213 -5.54 -3.64 7.48
N VAL A 214 -5.47 -4.29 8.62
CA VAL A 214 -6.66 -4.87 9.28
C VAL A 214 -7.58 -3.74 9.77
N ASN A 215 -8.88 -3.90 9.52
CA ASN A 215 -9.95 -2.95 9.87
C ASN A 215 -9.80 -1.54 9.26
N ALA A 216 -8.97 -1.36 8.24
CA ALA A 216 -8.88 -0.10 7.53
C ALA A 216 -10.19 0.20 6.78
N ALA A 217 -10.81 1.34 7.08
CA ALA A 217 -12.01 1.79 6.38
C ALA A 217 -11.64 2.33 5.00
N ARG A 218 -12.24 1.77 3.93
CA ARG A 218 -12.07 2.22 2.54
C ARG A 218 -13.39 2.14 1.80
N ALA A 219 -13.55 2.97 0.77
CA ALA A 219 -14.83 3.15 0.10
C ALA A 219 -15.20 1.99 -0.85
N ALA A 220 -14.22 1.38 -1.51
CA ALA A 220 -14.49 0.34 -2.49
C ALA A 220 -14.13 -1.04 -1.94
N ARG A 221 -15.05 -1.99 -2.11
CA ARG A 221 -14.82 -3.40 -1.89
C ARG A 221 -14.09 -3.98 -3.11
N ASN A 222 -12.92 -4.57 -2.92
CA ASN A 222 -12.19 -5.21 -4.00
C ASN A 222 -12.76 -6.58 -4.32
N ILE A 223 -12.59 -7.49 -3.34
CA ILE A 223 -12.83 -8.91 -3.52
C ILE A 223 -13.15 -9.56 -2.17
N ALA A 224 -14.01 -10.55 -2.20
CA ALA A 224 -14.27 -11.38 -1.01
C ALA A 224 -13.03 -12.22 -0.69
N ALA A 225 -12.83 -12.55 0.60
CA ALA A 225 -11.66 -13.30 1.02
C ALA A 225 -11.53 -14.66 0.31
N ASN A 226 -12.66 -15.37 0.10
CA ASN A 226 -12.69 -16.65 -0.57
C ASN A 226 -12.35 -16.66 -2.07
N GLN A 227 -12.07 -15.50 -2.65
CA GLN A 227 -11.59 -15.37 -4.03
C GLN A 227 -10.07 -15.14 -4.08
N VAL A 228 -9.41 -15.10 -2.93
CA VAL A 228 -7.95 -14.97 -2.79
C VAL A 228 -7.39 -16.31 -2.36
N ASP A 229 -6.35 -16.80 -3.00
CA ASP A 229 -5.72 -18.08 -2.68
C ASP A 229 -4.73 -17.95 -1.52
N ILE A 230 -3.90 -16.92 -1.55
CA ILE A 230 -2.79 -16.75 -0.61
C ILE A 230 -2.76 -15.30 -0.10
N VAL A 231 -2.55 -15.17 1.21
CA VAL A 231 -2.14 -13.91 1.85
C VAL A 231 -0.73 -14.09 2.35
N VAL A 232 0.19 -13.24 1.90
CA VAL A 232 1.53 -13.16 2.47
C VAL A 232 1.59 -11.98 3.43
N SER A 233 1.91 -12.26 4.70
CA SER A 233 1.88 -11.25 5.75
C SER A 233 3.18 -11.22 6.58
N ASP A 234 3.34 -10.13 7.33
CA ASP A 234 4.47 -9.87 8.22
C ASP A 234 4.50 -10.74 9.50
N GLY A 235 3.56 -11.68 9.64
CA GLY A 235 3.45 -12.56 10.79
C GLY A 235 2.83 -11.92 12.04
N LYS A 236 2.28 -10.71 11.93
CA LYS A 236 1.70 -9.95 13.07
C LYS A 236 0.16 -9.88 13.01
N LEU A 237 -0.49 -10.66 12.14
CA LEU A 237 -1.95 -10.75 12.11
C LEU A 237 -2.45 -11.42 13.40
N ASP A 238 -3.52 -10.89 13.96
CA ASP A 238 -4.15 -11.49 15.14
C ASP A 238 -4.86 -12.80 14.83
N ALA A 239 -5.09 -13.62 15.87
CA ALA A 239 -5.69 -14.94 15.75
C ALA A 239 -7.11 -14.91 15.15
N PHE A 240 -7.86 -13.81 15.36
CA PHE A 240 -9.20 -13.66 14.81
C PHE A 240 -9.17 -13.48 13.28
N VAL A 241 -8.24 -12.65 12.79
CA VAL A 241 -8.01 -12.43 11.35
C VAL A 241 -7.51 -13.71 10.69
N LEU A 242 -6.51 -14.38 11.29
CA LEU A 242 -5.98 -15.65 10.78
C LEU A 242 -7.10 -16.72 10.66
N LYS A 243 -7.95 -16.83 11.67
CA LYS A 243 -9.10 -17.75 11.66
C LYS A 243 -10.09 -17.38 10.54
N ALA A 244 -10.41 -16.11 10.37
CA ALA A 244 -11.34 -15.66 9.32
C ALA A 244 -10.81 -15.95 7.91
N LEU A 245 -9.52 -15.70 7.65
CA LEU A 245 -8.86 -16.03 6.40
C LEU A 245 -8.87 -17.55 6.13
N SER A 246 -8.50 -18.34 7.12
CA SER A 246 -8.52 -19.81 7.02
C SER A 246 -9.93 -20.35 6.75
N GLN A 247 -10.95 -19.82 7.40
CA GLN A 247 -12.35 -20.20 7.15
C GLN A 247 -12.84 -19.83 5.74
N ALA A 248 -12.26 -18.79 5.14
CA ALA A 248 -12.51 -18.43 3.75
C ALA A 248 -11.70 -19.27 2.74
N GLY A 249 -10.88 -20.23 3.20
CA GLY A 249 -10.04 -21.06 2.34
C GLY A 249 -8.71 -20.43 1.92
N VAL A 250 -8.32 -19.30 2.54
CA VAL A 250 -7.09 -18.58 2.23
C VAL A 250 -5.90 -19.19 2.95
N THR A 251 -4.83 -19.50 2.23
CA THR A 251 -3.54 -19.85 2.83
C THR A 251 -2.83 -18.59 3.31
N VAL A 252 -2.33 -18.57 4.56
CA VAL A 252 -1.56 -17.42 5.10
C VAL A 252 -0.10 -17.85 5.33
N LEU A 253 0.84 -17.07 4.77
CA LEU A 253 2.29 -17.25 4.90
C LEU A 253 2.91 -16.16 5.78
#